data_f8d32db09e388db13e814bea5ff2173c
#
_entry.id   f8d32db09e388db13e814bea5ff2173c
#
_cell.length_a   1.000
_cell.length_b   1.000
_cell.length_c   1.000
_cell.angle_alpha   90.00
_cell.angle_beta   90.00
_cell.angle_gamma   90.00
#
_symmetry.space_group_name_H-M   'P 1'
#
loop_
_entity.id
_entity.type
_entity.pdbx_description
1 polymer ?
#
loop_
_entity_poly.entity_id
_entity_poly.type
_entity_poly.pdbx_seq_one_letter_code
_entity_poly.pdbx_strand_id
1 'polypeptide(L)'
;MSAITEEVILDPEKEYEIVDGQPEEKTMGGARHGGVGVRFAAELWMYVKANRLGGVYGPDTMFRIGKNTRLPDVAFVSAARIPEAGEPEGTWELAPDLAVEIISPSDLWEKVIGRVEAYFAAGVRQVWLISPTSRTLTIYHWPTRMTILTKTDELTDDEIVPGFRLKIAELFQTPARA
;
A
#
# COMPACT_ATOMS: atom_id res chain seq x y z
N MET A 1 31.46 -29.94 -0.98
CA MET A 1 31.49 -28.61 -1.62
C MET A 1 30.66 -27.70 -0.73
N SER A 2 31.32 -26.79 0.00
CA SER A 2 30.63 -25.81 0.85
C SER A 2 30.04 -24.73 -0.05
N ALA A 3 28.71 -24.58 -0.04
CA ALA A 3 28.07 -23.45 -0.66
C ALA A 3 28.51 -22.20 0.10
N ILE A 4 29.26 -21.34 -0.53
CA ILE A 4 29.53 -19.99 -0.02
C ILE A 4 28.19 -19.25 -0.15
N THR A 5 27.49 -19.11 0.97
CA THR A 5 26.35 -18.20 1.04
C THR A 5 26.96 -16.80 1.05
N GLU A 6 26.88 -16.08 -0.07
CA GLU A 6 27.22 -14.65 -0.07
C GLU A 6 26.29 -13.96 0.93
N GLU A 7 26.88 -13.43 1.98
CA GLU A 7 26.17 -12.62 2.98
C GLU A 7 25.84 -11.30 2.29
N VAL A 8 24.57 -11.09 1.99
CA VAL A 8 24.10 -9.83 1.37
C VAL A 8 24.22 -8.74 2.43
N ILE A 9 25.20 -7.86 2.27
CA ILE A 9 25.36 -6.68 3.14
C ILE A 9 24.32 -5.65 2.68
N LEU A 10 23.29 -5.43 3.52
CA LEU A 10 22.28 -4.40 3.29
C LEU A 10 22.81 -3.03 3.68
N ASP A 11 22.54 -2.03 2.87
CA ASP A 11 22.82 -0.63 3.18
C ASP A 11 21.81 -0.15 4.26
N PRO A 12 22.27 0.23 5.47
CA PRO A 12 21.38 0.63 6.55
C PRO A 12 20.61 1.94 6.29
N GLU A 13 20.98 2.70 5.25
CA GLU A 13 20.29 3.93 4.85
C GLU A 13 19.15 3.67 3.84
N LYS A 14 18.92 2.40 3.46
CA LYS A 14 17.92 2.01 2.47
C LYS A 14 16.84 1.11 3.07
N GLU A 15 15.65 1.22 2.53
CA GLU A 15 14.56 0.31 2.85
C GLU A 15 14.55 -0.89 1.90
N TYR A 16 14.23 -2.06 2.44
CA TYR A 16 14.19 -3.30 1.69
C TYR A 16 12.89 -4.06 1.96
N GLU A 17 12.35 -4.60 0.88
CA GLU A 17 11.36 -5.66 0.93
C GLU A 17 12.06 -7.02 0.82
N ILE A 18 11.47 -8.08 1.36
CA ILE A 18 11.96 -9.44 1.12
C ILE A 18 11.06 -10.09 0.10
N VAL A 19 11.62 -10.40 -1.07
CA VAL A 19 10.91 -11.00 -2.20
C VAL A 19 11.62 -12.29 -2.59
N ASP A 20 10.92 -13.40 -2.52
CA ASP A 20 11.48 -14.74 -2.80
C ASP A 20 12.74 -15.07 -2.00
N GLY A 21 12.79 -14.54 -0.74
CA GLY A 21 13.92 -14.72 0.16
C GLY A 21 15.12 -13.82 -0.14
N GLN A 22 15.00 -12.89 -1.09
CA GLN A 22 16.03 -11.92 -1.44
C GLN A 22 15.58 -10.50 -1.05
N PRO A 23 16.48 -9.66 -0.55
CA PRO A 23 16.19 -8.26 -0.33
C PRO A 23 16.10 -7.52 -1.67
N GLU A 24 14.97 -6.87 -1.90
CA GLU A 24 14.78 -5.91 -2.99
C GLU A 24 14.72 -4.49 -2.40
N GLU A 25 15.55 -3.59 -2.91
CA GLU A 25 15.54 -2.18 -2.49
C GLU A 25 14.19 -1.55 -2.87
N LYS A 26 13.53 -0.92 -1.88
CA LYS A 26 12.32 -0.13 -2.12
C LYS A 26 12.73 1.21 -2.73
N THR A 27 12.26 1.49 -3.93
CA THR A 27 12.54 2.75 -4.61
C THR A 27 11.84 3.91 -3.90
N MET A 28 12.59 4.90 -3.44
CA MET A 28 12.05 6.09 -2.80
C MET A 28 11.28 6.96 -3.80
N GLY A 29 10.05 7.31 -3.47
CA GLY A 29 9.24 8.20 -4.27
C GLY A 29 9.63 9.67 -4.10
N GLY A 30 9.49 10.48 -5.16
CA GLY A 30 9.68 11.94 -5.07
C GLY A 30 8.54 12.65 -4.33
N ALA A 31 8.65 13.98 -4.16
CA ALA A 31 7.71 14.81 -3.41
C ALA A 31 6.23 14.65 -3.84
N ARG A 32 5.98 14.44 -5.13
CA ARG A 32 4.62 14.20 -5.63
C ARG A 32 4.06 12.87 -5.14
N HIS A 33 4.86 11.82 -5.17
CA HIS A 33 4.51 10.50 -4.66
C HIS A 33 4.16 10.58 -3.17
N GLY A 34 5.10 11.06 -2.34
CA GLY A 34 4.88 11.21 -0.90
C GLY A 34 3.69 12.12 -0.57
N GLY A 35 3.52 13.23 -1.31
CA GLY A 35 2.40 14.14 -1.12
C GLY A 35 1.03 13.50 -1.40
N VAL A 36 0.93 12.64 -2.42
CA VAL A 36 -0.31 11.88 -2.70
C VAL A 36 -0.54 10.84 -1.63
N GLY A 37 0.50 10.10 -1.23
CA GLY A 37 0.40 9.10 -0.17
C GLY A 37 -0.09 9.67 1.15
N VAL A 38 0.49 10.79 1.60
CA VAL A 38 0.07 11.47 2.84
C VAL A 38 -1.38 11.96 2.76
N ARG A 39 -1.81 12.57 1.66
CA ARG A 39 -3.21 13.03 1.51
C ARG A 39 -4.18 11.85 1.57
N PHE A 40 -3.89 10.78 0.84
CA PHE A 40 -4.72 9.59 0.86
C PHE A 40 -4.77 8.95 2.26
N ALA A 41 -3.62 8.75 2.89
CA ALA A 41 -3.52 8.16 4.23
C ALA A 41 -4.26 8.99 5.28
N ALA A 42 -4.19 10.32 5.20
CA ALA A 42 -4.88 11.23 6.12
C ALA A 42 -6.41 11.08 6.02
N GLU A 43 -6.97 11.12 4.80
CA GLU A 43 -8.42 10.96 4.58
C GLU A 43 -8.90 9.59 5.05
N LEU A 44 -8.18 8.53 4.69
CA LEU A 44 -8.51 7.17 5.11
C LEU A 44 -8.45 7.03 6.63
N TRP A 45 -7.37 7.50 7.25
CA TRP A 45 -7.16 7.42 8.70
C TRP A 45 -8.23 8.19 9.48
N MET A 46 -8.58 9.40 9.05
CA MET A 46 -9.61 10.20 9.71
C MET A 46 -10.96 9.47 9.71
N TYR A 47 -11.32 8.88 8.57
CA TYR A 47 -12.55 8.12 8.43
C TYR A 47 -12.55 6.83 9.26
N VAL A 48 -11.49 6.03 9.14
CA VAL A 48 -11.31 4.76 9.85
C VAL A 48 -11.37 4.97 11.37
N LYS A 49 -10.67 6.00 11.87
CA LYS A 49 -10.67 6.38 13.29
C LYS A 49 -12.05 6.81 13.78
N ALA A 50 -12.74 7.69 13.05
CA ALA A 50 -14.05 8.19 13.42
C ALA A 50 -15.09 7.07 13.51
N ASN A 51 -14.99 6.06 12.65
CA ASN A 51 -15.92 4.93 12.57
C ASN A 51 -15.41 3.67 13.30
N ARG A 52 -14.24 3.71 13.93
CA ARG A 52 -13.64 2.58 14.67
C ARG A 52 -13.49 1.32 13.82
N LEU A 53 -13.10 1.48 12.55
CA LEU A 53 -13.03 0.37 11.61
C LEU A 53 -11.74 -0.45 11.69
N GLY A 54 -10.67 0.11 12.29
CA GLY A 54 -9.37 -0.55 12.40
C GLY A 54 -8.20 0.42 12.46
N GLY A 55 -7.06 0.03 11.89
CA GLY A 55 -5.84 0.81 11.78
C GLY A 55 -5.44 1.11 10.34
N VAL A 56 -4.83 2.28 10.13
CA VAL A 56 -4.21 2.68 8.86
C VAL A 56 -2.71 2.86 9.10
N TYR A 57 -1.90 2.28 8.23
CA TYR A 57 -0.46 2.17 8.38
C TYR A 57 0.26 2.79 7.19
N GLY A 58 1.40 3.40 7.46
CA GLY A 58 2.22 4.12 6.49
C GLY A 58 3.30 3.24 5.83
N PRO A 59 4.16 3.86 4.99
CA PRO A 59 5.07 3.16 4.10
C PRO A 59 6.18 2.35 4.78
N ASP A 60 6.48 2.65 6.06
CA ASP A 60 7.54 1.98 6.82
C ASP A 60 7.03 0.73 7.56
N THR A 61 5.77 0.36 7.35
CA THR A 61 5.14 -0.76 8.04
C THR A 61 5.30 -2.04 7.24
N MET A 62 6.00 -3.00 7.82
CA MET A 62 6.24 -4.31 7.22
C MET A 62 5.05 -5.25 7.43
N PHE A 63 4.59 -5.88 6.36
CA PHE A 63 3.55 -6.90 6.37
C PHE A 63 4.04 -8.23 5.79
N ARG A 64 3.63 -9.35 6.40
CA ARG A 64 3.87 -10.67 5.87
C ARG A 64 2.92 -10.95 4.70
N ILE A 65 3.48 -11.06 3.50
CA ILE A 65 2.75 -11.32 2.26
C ILE A 65 3.17 -12.71 1.73
N GLY A 66 2.51 -13.75 2.21
CA GLY A 66 2.94 -15.14 1.96
C GLY A 66 4.31 -15.39 2.58
N LYS A 67 5.30 -15.78 1.75
CA LYS A 67 6.71 -15.95 2.18
C LYS A 67 7.51 -14.64 2.17
N ASN A 68 6.95 -13.58 1.62
CA ASN A 68 7.59 -12.30 1.42
C ASN A 68 7.29 -11.32 2.57
N THR A 69 8.07 -10.26 2.68
CA THR A 69 7.76 -9.09 3.50
C THR A 69 7.66 -7.88 2.58
N ARG A 70 6.53 -7.17 2.65
CA ARG A 70 6.25 -6.00 1.81
C ARG A 70 5.92 -4.79 2.67
N LEU A 71 6.22 -3.61 2.11
CA LEU A 71 5.96 -2.29 2.71
C LEU A 71 5.03 -1.50 1.76
N PRO A 72 3.71 -1.71 1.80
CA PRO A 72 2.79 -0.92 0.99
C PRO A 72 2.84 0.56 1.40
N ASP A 73 2.63 1.48 0.45
CA ASP A 73 2.66 2.92 0.75
C ASP A 73 1.58 3.33 1.75
N VAL A 74 0.40 2.69 1.70
CA VAL A 74 -0.63 2.75 2.73
C VAL A 74 -1.28 1.38 2.88
N ALA A 75 -1.57 0.98 4.11
CA ALA A 75 -2.30 -0.25 4.39
C ALA A 75 -3.46 0.00 5.38
N PHE A 76 -4.49 -0.84 5.31
CA PHE A 76 -5.56 -0.88 6.28
C PHE A 76 -5.73 -2.30 6.83
N VAL A 77 -5.85 -2.39 8.16
CA VAL A 77 -6.18 -3.63 8.88
C VAL A 77 -7.46 -3.39 9.67
N SER A 78 -8.48 -4.22 9.43
CA SER A 78 -9.75 -4.12 10.12
C SER A 78 -9.64 -4.42 11.62
N ALA A 79 -10.46 -3.77 12.43
CA ALA A 79 -10.44 -3.88 13.90
C ALA A 79 -10.52 -5.33 14.39
N ALA A 80 -11.29 -6.17 13.70
CA ALA A 80 -11.44 -7.59 14.04
C ALA A 80 -10.16 -8.42 13.85
N ARG A 81 -9.17 -7.91 13.10
CA ARG A 81 -7.91 -8.58 12.80
C ARG A 81 -6.72 -8.03 13.60
N ILE A 82 -6.93 -6.92 14.31
CA ILE A 82 -5.92 -6.38 15.22
C ILE A 82 -5.92 -7.24 16.48
N PRO A 83 -4.77 -7.81 16.90
CA PRO A 83 -4.68 -8.64 18.10
C PRO A 83 -5.09 -7.86 19.36
N GLU A 84 -5.56 -8.54 20.40
CA GLU A 84 -5.85 -7.92 21.70
C GLU A 84 -4.62 -7.26 22.34
N ALA A 85 -3.41 -7.77 22.04
CA ALA A 85 -2.15 -7.17 22.47
C ALA A 85 -1.82 -5.86 21.75
N GLY A 86 -2.60 -5.48 20.73
CA GLY A 86 -2.38 -4.29 19.91
C GLY A 86 -1.46 -4.53 18.71
N GLU A 87 -0.87 -3.44 18.25
CA GLU A 87 0.05 -3.43 17.11
C GLU A 87 1.39 -4.07 17.47
N PRO A 88 1.98 -4.93 16.61
CA PRO A 88 3.30 -5.49 16.88
C PRO A 88 4.40 -4.42 16.76
N GLU A 89 5.48 -4.56 17.51
CA GLU A 89 6.67 -3.70 17.40
C GLU A 89 7.48 -3.96 16.09
N GLY A 90 7.26 -5.08 15.44
CA GLY A 90 7.97 -5.48 14.22
C GLY A 90 7.02 -5.71 13.05
N THR A 91 7.32 -6.73 12.27
CA THR A 91 6.50 -7.12 11.12
C THR A 91 5.11 -7.58 11.56
N TRP A 92 4.08 -7.09 10.88
CA TRP A 92 2.76 -7.69 10.94
C TRP A 92 2.79 -9.09 10.33
N GLU A 93 2.58 -10.13 11.14
CA GLU A 93 2.53 -11.52 10.67
C GLU A 93 1.18 -11.87 10.01
N LEU A 94 0.62 -10.91 9.31
CA LEU A 94 -0.60 -11.02 8.51
C LEU A 94 -0.51 -10.10 7.28
N ALA A 95 -1.28 -10.42 6.24
CA ALA A 95 -1.53 -9.50 5.12
C ALA A 95 -2.62 -8.48 5.51
N PRO A 96 -2.53 -7.21 5.11
CA PRO A 96 -3.56 -6.21 5.38
C PRO A 96 -4.87 -6.54 4.63
N ASP A 97 -5.99 -5.92 5.02
CA ASP A 97 -7.24 -6.04 4.27
C ASP A 97 -7.19 -5.23 2.96
N LEU A 98 -6.50 -4.09 3.00
CA LEU A 98 -6.25 -3.22 1.87
C LEU A 98 -4.77 -2.90 1.77
N ALA A 99 -4.17 -3.06 0.60
CA ALA A 99 -2.88 -2.52 0.24
C ALA A 99 -3.03 -1.42 -0.80
N VAL A 100 -2.34 -0.30 -0.61
CA VAL A 100 -2.35 0.84 -1.53
C VAL A 100 -0.93 1.14 -1.97
N GLU A 101 -0.72 1.23 -3.25
CA GLU A 101 0.57 1.56 -3.89
C GLU A 101 0.44 2.86 -4.67
N ILE A 102 1.40 3.77 -4.48
CA ILE A 102 1.49 5.01 -5.24
C ILE A 102 2.48 4.78 -6.38
N ILE A 103 2.00 4.76 -7.60
CA ILE A 103 2.80 4.40 -8.76
C ILE A 103 3.75 5.53 -9.16
N SER A 104 5.03 5.21 -9.23
CA SER A 104 6.08 6.09 -9.74
C SER A 104 6.22 5.94 -11.27
N PRO A 105 6.63 7.01 -12.00
CA PRO A 105 6.95 6.89 -13.43
C PRO A 105 8.08 5.89 -13.75
N SER A 106 8.91 5.56 -12.79
CA SER A 106 10.00 4.58 -12.92
C SER A 106 9.58 3.14 -12.67
N ASP A 107 8.34 2.90 -12.19
CA ASP A 107 7.87 1.55 -11.91
C ASP A 107 7.65 0.77 -13.20
N LEU A 108 8.22 -0.42 -13.25
CA LEU A 108 7.97 -1.36 -14.35
C LEU A 108 6.59 -2.02 -14.14
N TRP A 109 5.78 -1.98 -15.20
CA TRP A 109 4.41 -2.51 -15.15
C TRP A 109 4.33 -3.97 -14.69
N GLU A 110 5.24 -4.82 -15.15
CA GLU A 110 5.31 -6.23 -14.76
C GLU A 110 5.56 -6.38 -13.25
N LYS A 111 6.41 -5.52 -12.66
CA LYS A 111 6.65 -5.52 -11.22
C LYS A 111 5.42 -5.07 -10.44
N VAL A 112 4.69 -4.06 -10.93
CA VAL A 112 3.46 -3.58 -10.31
C VAL A 112 2.40 -4.69 -10.30
N ILE A 113 2.17 -5.35 -11.43
CA ILE A 113 1.21 -6.45 -11.52
C ILE A 113 1.64 -7.64 -10.65
N GLY A 114 2.91 -8.00 -10.66
CA GLY A 114 3.44 -9.06 -9.77
C GLY A 114 3.20 -8.75 -8.28
N ARG A 115 3.28 -7.48 -7.86
CA ARG A 115 2.90 -7.07 -6.49
C ARG A 115 1.41 -7.27 -6.24
N VAL A 116 0.55 -6.83 -7.16
CA VAL A 116 -0.90 -7.02 -7.05
C VAL A 116 -1.26 -8.49 -6.88
N GLU A 117 -0.70 -9.36 -7.73
CA GLU A 117 -0.91 -10.82 -7.65
C GLU A 117 -0.43 -11.39 -6.31
N ALA A 118 0.76 -10.98 -5.85
CA ALA A 118 1.31 -11.42 -4.57
C ALA A 118 0.44 -10.99 -3.37
N TYR A 119 -0.12 -9.78 -3.38
CA TYR A 119 -1.05 -9.31 -2.37
C TYR A 119 -2.31 -10.18 -2.30
N PHE A 120 -2.95 -10.44 -3.43
CA PHE A 120 -4.15 -11.30 -3.47
C PHE A 120 -3.84 -12.74 -3.06
N ALA A 121 -2.72 -13.31 -3.50
CA ALA A 121 -2.29 -14.65 -3.11
C ALA A 121 -2.06 -14.78 -1.60
N ALA A 122 -1.71 -13.67 -0.92
CA ALA A 122 -1.53 -13.62 0.53
C ALA A 122 -2.82 -13.31 1.31
N GLY A 123 -3.94 -13.07 0.62
CA GLY A 123 -5.23 -12.83 1.25
C GLY A 123 -5.59 -11.35 1.44
N VAL A 124 -4.86 -10.42 0.83
CA VAL A 124 -5.31 -9.02 0.71
C VAL A 124 -6.61 -8.99 -0.09
N ARG A 125 -7.60 -8.27 0.42
CA ARG A 125 -8.96 -8.31 -0.16
C ARG A 125 -9.15 -7.32 -1.31
N GLN A 126 -8.48 -6.18 -1.26
CA GLN A 126 -8.38 -5.22 -2.36
C GLN A 126 -6.99 -4.61 -2.44
N VAL A 127 -6.56 -4.29 -3.65
CA VAL A 127 -5.33 -3.53 -3.92
C VAL A 127 -5.70 -2.29 -4.70
N TRP A 128 -5.29 -1.12 -4.20
CA TRP A 128 -5.54 0.14 -4.87
C TRP A 128 -4.23 0.74 -5.40
N LEU A 129 -4.20 1.03 -6.69
CA LEU A 129 -3.05 1.68 -7.32
C LEU A 129 -3.40 3.15 -7.60
N ILE A 130 -2.66 4.08 -7.00
CA ILE A 130 -2.83 5.52 -7.24
C ILE A 130 -1.72 5.99 -8.16
N SER A 131 -2.08 6.54 -9.32
CA SER A 131 -1.12 7.08 -10.28
C SER A 131 -1.15 8.61 -10.26
N PRO A 132 -0.12 9.28 -9.71
CA PRO A 132 -0.01 10.74 -9.74
C PRO A 132 0.16 11.31 -11.14
N THR A 133 0.70 10.52 -12.08
CA THR A 133 0.94 10.94 -13.46
C THR A 133 -0.35 10.99 -14.28
N SER A 134 -1.14 9.91 -14.27
CA SER A 134 -2.43 9.84 -14.97
C SER A 134 -3.57 10.46 -14.16
N ARG A 135 -3.35 10.74 -12.86
CA ARG A 135 -4.37 11.22 -11.91
C ARG A 135 -5.56 10.27 -11.84
N THR A 136 -5.25 8.98 -11.66
CA THR A 136 -6.22 7.91 -11.54
C THR A 136 -6.01 7.11 -10.27
N LEU A 137 -7.07 6.48 -9.81
CA LEU A 137 -7.05 5.43 -8.80
C LEU A 137 -7.63 4.17 -9.42
N THR A 138 -6.89 3.08 -9.43
CA THR A 138 -7.34 1.77 -9.91
C THR A 138 -7.60 0.87 -8.72
N ILE A 139 -8.83 0.40 -8.57
CA ILE A 139 -9.25 -0.56 -7.55
C ILE A 139 -9.17 -1.94 -8.16
N TYR A 140 -8.29 -2.79 -7.67
CA TYR A 140 -8.31 -4.22 -7.96
C TYR A 140 -9.19 -4.92 -6.92
N HIS A 141 -10.30 -5.47 -7.37
CA HIS A 141 -11.18 -6.34 -6.58
C HIS A 141 -10.72 -7.80 -6.65
N TRP A 142 -9.95 -8.12 -7.67
CA TRP A 142 -9.30 -9.39 -7.98
C TRP A 142 -8.18 -9.13 -9.00
N PRO A 143 -7.16 -9.98 -9.15
CA PRO A 143 -6.08 -9.74 -10.13
C PRO A 143 -6.53 -9.44 -11.56
N THR A 144 -7.69 -9.97 -11.97
CA THR A 144 -8.26 -9.79 -13.31
C THR A 144 -9.51 -8.91 -13.36
N ARG A 145 -9.95 -8.34 -12.20
CA ARG A 145 -11.14 -7.48 -12.12
C ARG A 145 -10.80 -6.18 -11.43
N MET A 146 -10.85 -5.09 -12.17
CA MET A 146 -10.52 -3.76 -11.67
C MET A 146 -11.53 -2.70 -12.10
N THR A 147 -11.58 -1.62 -11.35
CA THR A 147 -12.30 -0.38 -11.65
C THR A 147 -11.30 0.77 -11.68
N ILE A 148 -11.35 1.61 -12.71
CA ILE A 148 -10.48 2.79 -12.81
C ILE A 148 -11.33 4.03 -12.54
N LEU A 149 -10.90 4.83 -11.57
CA LEU A 149 -11.49 6.10 -11.21
C LEU A 149 -10.56 7.23 -11.69
N THR A 150 -11.16 8.28 -12.24
CA THR A 150 -10.50 9.48 -12.74
C THR A 150 -10.76 10.67 -11.83
N LYS A 151 -10.16 11.82 -12.11
CA LYS A 151 -10.34 13.05 -11.32
C LYS A 151 -11.79 13.54 -11.22
N THR A 152 -12.70 13.07 -12.08
CA THR A 152 -14.11 13.44 -12.07
C THR A 152 -14.98 12.51 -11.21
N ASP A 153 -14.38 11.41 -10.76
CA ASP A 153 -15.08 10.38 -10.03
C ASP A 153 -14.91 10.54 -8.51
N GLU A 154 -15.76 9.87 -7.77
CA GLU A 154 -15.67 9.69 -6.33
C GLU A 154 -15.38 8.22 -6.03
N LEU A 155 -14.35 7.96 -5.23
CA LEU A 155 -14.12 6.66 -4.64
C LEU A 155 -15.23 6.40 -3.61
N THR A 156 -15.87 5.26 -3.72
CA THR A 156 -16.78 4.72 -2.71
C THR A 156 -16.39 3.28 -2.45
N ASP A 157 -16.20 2.93 -1.17
CA ASP A 157 -15.93 1.56 -0.79
C ASP A 157 -16.88 1.13 0.33
N ASP A 158 -17.64 0.08 0.07
CA ASP A 158 -18.57 -0.52 1.03
C ASP A 158 -18.10 -1.94 1.44
N GLU A 159 -17.00 -2.41 0.87
CA GLU A 159 -16.51 -3.79 1.07
C GLU A 159 -15.38 -3.86 2.11
N ILE A 160 -14.38 -3.01 1.99
CA ILE A 160 -13.17 -3.03 2.84
C ILE A 160 -13.26 -1.96 3.93
N VAL A 161 -13.62 -0.72 3.54
CA VAL A 161 -13.81 0.42 4.45
C VAL A 161 -15.22 0.96 4.26
N PRO A 162 -16.23 0.31 4.84
CA PRO A 162 -17.64 0.58 4.57
C PRO A 162 -18.04 2.05 4.76
N GLY A 163 -18.57 2.65 3.72
CA GLY A 163 -19.01 4.04 3.68
C GLY A 163 -17.90 5.07 3.44
N PHE A 164 -16.67 4.65 3.23
CA PHE A 164 -15.59 5.58 2.87
C PHE A 164 -15.86 6.20 1.50
N ARG A 165 -15.69 7.53 1.44
CA ARG A 165 -15.88 8.31 0.21
C ARG A 165 -14.75 9.32 0.07
N LEU A 166 -14.24 9.47 -1.15
CA LEU A 166 -13.17 10.41 -1.45
C LEU A 166 -13.25 10.87 -2.91
N LYS A 167 -13.33 12.16 -3.14
CA LYS A 167 -13.24 12.73 -4.50
C LYS A 167 -11.81 12.57 -5.02
N ILE A 168 -11.65 11.87 -6.13
CA ILE A 168 -10.34 11.57 -6.70
C ILE A 168 -9.53 12.84 -6.99
N ALA A 169 -10.19 13.94 -7.36
CA ALA A 169 -9.52 15.23 -7.58
C ALA A 169 -8.74 15.74 -6.36
N GLU A 170 -9.21 15.45 -5.14
CA GLU A 170 -8.60 15.94 -3.90
C GLU A 170 -7.21 15.35 -3.65
N LEU A 171 -6.98 14.10 -4.09
CA LEU A 171 -5.67 13.44 -3.99
C LEU A 171 -4.56 14.17 -4.76
N PHE A 172 -4.94 14.83 -5.85
CA PHE A 172 -3.99 15.41 -6.81
C PHE A 172 -3.90 16.93 -6.72
N GLN A 173 -4.53 17.56 -5.73
CA GLN A 173 -4.40 18.98 -5.47
C GLN A 173 -2.97 19.30 -5.01
N THR A 174 -2.36 20.29 -5.64
CA THR A 174 -1.11 20.86 -5.15
C THR A 174 -1.38 21.89 -4.06
N PRO A 175 -0.49 22.01 -3.05
CA PRO A 175 -0.60 23.07 -2.06
C PRO A 175 -0.73 24.44 -2.74
N ALA A 176 -1.66 25.29 -2.24
CA ALA A 176 -1.78 26.66 -2.71
C ALA A 176 -0.48 27.40 -2.43
N ARG A 177 -0.05 28.24 -3.39
CA ARG A 177 0.96 29.25 -3.11
C ARG A 177 0.26 30.40 -2.39
N ALA A 178 0.81 30.82 -1.27
CA ALA A 178 0.39 32.03 -0.57
C ALA A 178 0.72 33.26 -1.41
#